data_9bf1b471f5731857c41af00eccd5a2f2
#
_entry.id   9bf1b471f5731857c41af00eccd5a2f2
#
_cell.length_a   1.000
_cell.length_b   1.000
_cell.length_c   1.000
_cell.angle_alpha   90.00
_cell.angle_beta   90.00
_cell.angle_gamma   90.00
#
_symmetry.space_group_name_H-M   'P 1'
#
loop_
_entity.id
_entity.type
_entity.pdbx_description
1 polymer ?
#
loop_
_entity_poly.entity_id
_entity_poly.type
_entity_poly.pdbx_seq_one_letter_code
_entity_poly.pdbx_strand_id
1 'polypeptide(L)'
;ILAVNDSRTKHLFDNRYGTGQSTLDGIIRATNMLLAGSTVVVAGYGWCGRGFAMRARGAGATVIVTEIDPVTALEAKMDGFEVMPMAKAAPLGDLFCTLTGNIHVIRGEHFAAMKDGAIVANSGHFNVELDLESLAAMATARSHVRDFVEEFVVGGKRILVLGEGRLINLAAAEGHPASVMDMSFANQA
;
A
#
# COMPACT_ATOMS: atom_id res chain seq x y z
N ILE A 1 9.31 23.31 -19.55
CA ILE A 1 9.08 22.23 -18.54
C ILE A 1 8.05 21.28 -19.15
N LEU A 2 8.35 19.99 -19.20
CA LEU A 2 7.46 18.94 -19.68
C LEU A 2 6.95 18.13 -18.47
N ALA A 3 5.62 17.97 -18.37
CA ALA A 3 4.98 17.16 -17.33
C ALA A 3 4.87 15.69 -17.79
N VAL A 4 5.96 14.95 -17.76
CA VAL A 4 6.03 13.57 -18.26
C VAL A 4 5.00 12.65 -17.58
N ASN A 5 4.70 12.90 -16.31
CA ASN A 5 3.70 12.09 -15.58
C ASN A 5 2.27 12.26 -16.13
N ASP A 6 1.99 13.32 -16.88
CA ASP A 6 0.69 13.54 -17.52
C ASP A 6 0.54 12.78 -18.84
N SER A 7 1.63 12.20 -19.36
CA SER A 7 1.56 11.33 -20.52
C SER A 7 0.74 10.09 -20.23
N ARG A 8 -0.21 9.76 -21.11
CA ARG A 8 -1.07 8.57 -20.96
C ARG A 8 -0.29 7.28 -20.88
N THR A 9 0.79 7.15 -21.64
CA THR A 9 1.65 5.98 -21.64
C THR A 9 2.46 5.87 -20.37
N LYS A 10 2.86 6.99 -19.75
CA LYS A 10 3.60 6.97 -18.49
C LYS A 10 2.71 6.47 -17.34
N HIS A 11 1.64 7.17 -16.99
CA HIS A 11 0.87 6.81 -15.79
C HIS A 11 0.08 5.51 -15.92
N LEU A 12 -0.35 5.13 -17.14
CA LEU A 12 -1.02 3.86 -17.36
C LEU A 12 -0.09 2.67 -17.11
N PHE A 13 1.13 2.71 -17.64
CA PHE A 13 2.05 1.56 -17.54
C PHE A 13 2.89 1.61 -16.26
N ASP A 14 3.54 2.73 -15.97
CA ASP A 14 4.38 2.90 -14.79
C ASP A 14 3.56 2.83 -13.50
N ASN A 15 2.61 3.73 -13.30
CA ASN A 15 1.86 3.79 -12.05
C ASN A 15 0.92 2.59 -11.87
N ARG A 16 0.22 2.13 -12.90
CA ARG A 16 -0.73 1.03 -12.76
C ARG A 16 -0.04 -0.33 -12.76
N TYR A 17 0.72 -0.63 -13.79
CA TYR A 17 1.33 -1.96 -13.94
C TYR A 17 2.66 -2.08 -13.23
N GLY A 18 3.51 -1.06 -13.30
CA GLY A 18 4.81 -1.04 -12.62
C GLY A 18 4.67 -1.03 -11.10
N THR A 19 3.99 -0.02 -10.57
CA THR A 19 3.78 0.09 -9.11
C THR A 19 2.98 -1.09 -8.57
N GLY A 20 1.92 -1.51 -9.28
CA GLY A 20 1.11 -2.65 -8.83
C GLY A 20 1.92 -3.94 -8.66
N GLN A 21 2.83 -4.22 -9.58
CA GLN A 21 3.70 -5.40 -9.51
C GLN A 21 4.80 -5.23 -8.46
N SER A 22 5.57 -4.15 -8.54
CA SER A 22 6.74 -3.94 -7.68
C SER A 22 6.38 -3.77 -6.20
N THR A 23 5.23 -3.17 -5.90
CA THR A 23 4.72 -3.06 -4.52
C THR A 23 4.43 -4.45 -3.94
N LEU A 24 3.73 -5.29 -4.69
CA LEU A 24 3.43 -6.64 -4.24
C LEU A 24 4.71 -7.49 -4.08
N ASP A 25 5.65 -7.36 -5.01
CA ASP A 25 6.96 -8.01 -4.94
C ASP A 25 7.72 -7.59 -3.67
N GLY A 26 7.79 -6.27 -3.37
CA GLY A 26 8.44 -5.77 -2.16
C GLY A 26 7.79 -6.30 -0.87
N ILE A 27 6.46 -6.34 -0.81
CA ILE A 27 5.73 -6.89 0.34
C ILE A 27 6.04 -8.39 0.53
N ILE A 28 5.99 -9.17 -0.55
CA ILE A 28 6.26 -10.62 -0.50
C ILE A 28 7.71 -10.87 -0.07
N ARG A 29 8.68 -10.17 -0.62
CA ARG A 29 10.10 -10.30 -0.24
C ARG A 29 10.34 -9.95 1.22
N ALA A 30 9.75 -8.87 1.72
CA ALA A 30 9.91 -8.45 3.10
C ALA A 30 9.28 -9.44 4.09
N THR A 31 8.15 -10.07 3.76
CA THR A 31 7.32 -10.82 4.70
C THR A 31 7.26 -12.32 4.45
N ASN A 32 7.37 -12.74 3.19
CA ASN A 32 7.06 -14.10 2.73
C ASN A 32 5.63 -14.55 3.12
N MET A 33 4.67 -13.59 3.22
CA MET A 33 3.28 -13.90 3.58
C MET A 33 2.56 -14.61 2.43
N LEU A 34 1.64 -15.49 2.77
CA LEU A 34 0.69 -16.03 1.80
C LEU A 34 -0.45 -15.03 1.60
N LEU A 35 -0.61 -14.54 0.38
CA LEU A 35 -1.68 -13.58 0.04
C LEU A 35 -3.03 -14.27 -0.15
N ALA A 36 -3.04 -15.49 -0.65
CA ALA A 36 -4.29 -16.24 -0.84
C ALA A 36 -5.01 -16.42 0.49
N GLY A 37 -6.27 -16.00 0.52
CA GLY A 37 -7.11 -16.05 1.72
C GLY A 37 -6.91 -14.90 2.71
N SER A 38 -5.91 -14.02 2.49
CA SER A 38 -5.75 -12.82 3.31
C SER A 38 -6.68 -11.67 2.87
N THR A 39 -6.98 -10.77 3.78
CA THR A 39 -7.70 -9.52 3.50
C THR A 39 -6.70 -8.39 3.31
N VAL A 40 -6.65 -7.83 2.10
CA VAL A 40 -5.76 -6.71 1.73
C VAL A 40 -6.57 -5.43 1.63
N VAL A 41 -6.21 -4.44 2.43
CA VAL A 41 -6.79 -3.10 2.40
C VAL A 41 -5.91 -2.18 1.56
N VAL A 42 -6.47 -1.66 0.48
CA VAL A 42 -5.82 -0.74 -0.45
C VAL A 42 -6.35 0.66 -0.18
N ALA A 43 -5.49 1.55 0.34
CA ALA A 43 -5.86 2.93 0.58
C ALA A 43 -5.49 3.80 -0.61
N GLY A 44 -6.53 4.28 -1.31
CA GLY A 44 -6.44 5.00 -2.58
C GLY A 44 -6.72 4.10 -3.78
N TYR A 45 -7.50 4.62 -4.75
CA TYR A 45 -7.85 3.87 -5.97
C TYR A 45 -7.51 4.67 -7.25
N GLY A 46 -6.45 5.49 -7.19
CA GLY A 46 -5.81 6.08 -8.35
C GLY A 46 -5.09 5.02 -9.21
N TRP A 47 -4.24 5.44 -10.11
CA TRP A 47 -3.52 4.52 -11.00
C TRP A 47 -2.73 3.44 -10.25
N CYS A 48 -1.98 3.82 -9.21
CA CYS A 48 -1.21 2.89 -8.38
C CYS A 48 -2.13 1.93 -7.62
N GLY A 49 -3.16 2.47 -6.94
CA GLY A 49 -4.10 1.68 -6.16
C GLY A 49 -4.86 0.64 -6.98
N ARG A 50 -5.33 1.01 -8.18
CA ARG A 50 -5.95 0.09 -9.15
C ARG A 50 -5.02 -1.06 -9.51
N GLY A 51 -3.77 -0.74 -9.83
CA GLY A 51 -2.76 -1.73 -10.18
C GLY A 51 -2.49 -2.70 -9.05
N PHE A 52 -2.29 -2.19 -7.84
CA PHE A 52 -2.03 -3.01 -6.65
C PHE A 52 -3.25 -3.88 -6.27
N ALA A 53 -4.46 -3.30 -6.25
CA ALA A 53 -5.70 -4.03 -5.96
C ALA A 53 -5.91 -5.21 -6.92
N MET A 54 -5.69 -4.99 -8.22
CA MET A 54 -5.78 -6.06 -9.23
C MET A 54 -4.75 -7.17 -8.99
N ARG A 55 -3.50 -6.83 -8.63
CA ARG A 55 -2.45 -7.82 -8.35
C ARG A 55 -2.74 -8.61 -7.08
N ALA A 56 -3.16 -7.95 -6.01
CA ALA A 56 -3.53 -8.61 -4.77
C ALA A 56 -4.69 -9.59 -4.97
N ARG A 57 -5.75 -9.17 -5.68
CA ARG A 57 -6.87 -10.05 -6.05
C ARG A 57 -6.40 -11.22 -6.92
N GLY A 58 -5.54 -10.97 -7.90
CA GLY A 58 -4.96 -12.01 -8.75
C GLY A 58 -4.10 -13.02 -7.99
N ALA A 59 -3.54 -12.63 -6.85
CA ALA A 59 -2.83 -13.52 -5.93
C ALA A 59 -3.75 -14.25 -4.93
N GLY A 60 -5.06 -14.11 -5.06
CA GLY A 60 -6.06 -14.82 -4.25
C GLY A 60 -6.46 -14.11 -2.95
N ALA A 61 -6.10 -12.84 -2.79
CA ALA A 61 -6.53 -12.04 -1.64
C ALA A 61 -7.97 -11.53 -1.81
N THR A 62 -8.68 -11.36 -0.69
CA THR A 62 -9.87 -10.53 -0.61
C THR A 62 -9.43 -9.07 -0.50
N VAL A 63 -9.89 -8.22 -1.41
CA VAL A 63 -9.44 -6.82 -1.46
C VAL A 63 -10.54 -5.87 -1.02
N ILE A 64 -10.22 -5.01 -0.06
CA ILE A 64 -11.04 -3.87 0.38
C ILE A 64 -10.33 -2.60 -0.09
N VAL A 65 -11.07 -1.71 -0.75
CA VAL A 65 -10.58 -0.39 -1.15
C VAL A 65 -11.13 0.68 -0.21
N THR A 66 -10.26 1.58 0.22
CA THR A 66 -10.67 2.81 0.92
C THR A 66 -10.34 4.01 0.04
N GLU A 67 -11.34 4.84 -0.25
CA GLU A 67 -11.21 6.00 -1.14
C GLU A 67 -12.11 7.14 -0.65
N ILE A 68 -11.63 8.39 -0.77
CA ILE A 68 -12.37 9.57 -0.34
C ILE A 68 -13.14 10.23 -1.50
N ASP A 69 -12.64 10.10 -2.73
CA ASP A 69 -13.35 10.57 -3.91
C ASP A 69 -14.50 9.62 -4.25
N PRO A 70 -15.76 10.10 -4.25
CA PRO A 70 -16.92 9.22 -4.43
C PRO A 70 -17.00 8.60 -5.83
N VAL A 71 -16.48 9.27 -6.85
CA VAL A 71 -16.48 8.73 -8.23
C VAL A 71 -15.48 7.60 -8.33
N THR A 72 -14.28 7.81 -7.85
CA THR A 72 -13.21 6.79 -7.81
C THR A 72 -13.59 5.60 -6.90
N ALA A 73 -14.28 5.86 -5.79
CA ALA A 73 -14.83 4.81 -4.93
C ALA A 73 -15.90 3.97 -5.66
N LEU A 74 -16.75 4.62 -6.45
CA LEU A 74 -17.76 3.94 -7.27
C LEU A 74 -17.10 3.10 -8.38
N GLU A 75 -16.03 3.59 -9.02
CA GLU A 75 -15.25 2.82 -9.98
C GLU A 75 -14.68 1.55 -9.33
N ALA A 76 -14.08 1.65 -8.14
CA ALA A 76 -13.58 0.49 -7.40
C ALA A 76 -14.69 -0.53 -7.14
N LYS A 77 -15.90 -0.05 -6.82
CA LYS A 77 -17.07 -0.92 -6.61
C LYS A 77 -17.49 -1.62 -7.91
N MET A 78 -17.50 -0.90 -9.04
CA MET A 78 -17.82 -1.47 -10.35
C MET A 78 -16.76 -2.48 -10.83
N ASP A 79 -15.51 -2.28 -10.46
CA ASP A 79 -14.41 -3.24 -10.71
C ASP A 79 -14.52 -4.50 -9.81
N GLY A 80 -15.53 -4.58 -8.95
CA GLY A 80 -15.86 -5.74 -8.12
C GLY A 80 -15.10 -5.80 -6.80
N PHE A 81 -14.59 -4.68 -6.30
CA PHE A 81 -13.98 -4.59 -4.98
C PHE A 81 -15.01 -4.22 -3.90
N GLU A 82 -14.72 -4.62 -2.68
CA GLU A 82 -15.42 -4.09 -1.52
C GLU A 82 -14.89 -2.69 -1.21
N VAL A 83 -15.79 -1.74 -0.94
CA VAL A 83 -15.40 -0.33 -0.68
C VAL A 83 -15.99 0.12 0.64
N MET A 84 -15.15 0.65 1.52
CA MET A 84 -15.58 1.18 2.82
C MET A 84 -14.58 2.21 3.37
N PRO A 85 -14.98 3.04 4.36
CA PRO A 85 -14.05 3.92 5.07
C PRO A 85 -12.98 3.13 5.84
N MET A 86 -11.77 3.72 5.99
CA MET A 86 -10.66 3.09 6.71
C MET A 86 -11.03 2.63 8.13
N ALA A 87 -11.83 3.40 8.85
CA ALA A 87 -12.28 3.02 10.19
C ALA A 87 -13.06 1.69 10.23
N LYS A 88 -13.75 1.32 9.14
CA LYS A 88 -14.42 0.02 9.01
C LYS A 88 -13.48 -1.06 8.46
N ALA A 89 -12.54 -0.70 7.63
CA ALA A 89 -11.57 -1.63 7.05
C ALA A 89 -10.47 -2.05 8.04
N ALA A 90 -10.08 -1.16 8.96
CA ALA A 90 -9.00 -1.39 9.90
C ALA A 90 -9.12 -2.69 10.73
N PRO A 91 -10.28 -3.05 11.31
CA PRO A 91 -10.42 -4.32 12.04
C PRO A 91 -10.48 -5.56 11.14
N LEU A 92 -10.58 -5.41 9.83
CA LEU A 92 -10.75 -6.53 8.87
C LEU A 92 -9.46 -6.91 8.14
N GLY A 93 -8.56 -5.95 7.93
CA GLY A 93 -7.34 -6.14 7.14
C GLY A 93 -6.29 -6.99 7.82
N ASP A 94 -5.60 -7.81 7.04
CA ASP A 94 -4.37 -8.50 7.41
C ASP A 94 -3.14 -7.77 6.86
N LEU A 95 -3.30 -7.14 5.68
CA LEU A 95 -2.30 -6.30 5.02
C LEU A 95 -2.94 -4.97 4.62
N PHE A 96 -2.26 -3.87 4.89
CA PHE A 96 -2.64 -2.52 4.49
C PHE A 96 -1.56 -1.94 3.59
N CYS A 97 -1.96 -1.33 2.47
CA CYS A 97 -1.04 -0.60 1.61
C CYS A 97 -1.62 0.75 1.22
N THR A 98 -0.88 1.82 1.51
CA THR A 98 -1.26 3.19 1.14
C THR A 98 -0.62 3.60 -0.19
N LEU A 99 -1.43 4.21 -1.08
CA LEU A 99 -1.03 4.61 -2.44
C LEU A 99 -1.74 5.93 -2.84
N THR A 100 -1.84 6.89 -1.94
CA THR A 100 -2.66 8.10 -2.13
C THR A 100 -1.85 9.33 -2.48
N GLY A 101 -0.60 9.42 -2.04
CA GLY A 101 0.19 10.66 -2.07
C GLY A 101 -0.28 11.72 -1.07
N ASN A 102 -1.15 11.36 -0.12
CA ASN A 102 -1.67 12.26 0.91
C ASN A 102 -0.97 12.01 2.26
N ILE A 103 -1.31 12.78 3.28
CA ILE A 103 -0.73 12.66 4.63
C ILE A 103 -1.71 11.94 5.57
N HIS A 104 -1.17 11.20 6.54
CA HIS A 104 -1.91 10.56 7.63
C HIS A 104 -3.16 9.78 7.17
N VAL A 105 -2.98 8.97 6.15
CA VAL A 105 -4.04 8.10 5.60
C VAL A 105 -4.39 6.99 6.60
N ILE A 106 -3.37 6.41 7.24
CA ILE A 106 -3.52 5.52 8.38
C ILE A 106 -3.04 6.25 9.63
N ARG A 107 -3.95 6.44 10.58
CA ARG A 107 -3.76 7.21 11.81
C ARG A 107 -3.82 6.34 13.05
N GLY A 108 -3.52 6.91 14.22
CA GLY A 108 -3.48 6.23 15.51
C GLY A 108 -4.75 5.40 15.80
N GLU A 109 -5.93 5.94 15.56
CA GLU A 109 -7.21 5.23 15.75
C GLU A 109 -7.33 3.98 14.85
N HIS A 110 -6.76 4.03 13.64
CA HIS A 110 -6.77 2.89 12.73
C HIS A 110 -5.82 1.79 13.22
N PHE A 111 -4.60 2.15 13.64
CA PHE A 111 -3.65 1.19 14.21
C PHE A 111 -4.22 0.50 15.45
N ALA A 112 -4.89 1.25 16.33
CA ALA A 112 -5.55 0.68 17.52
C ALA A 112 -6.64 -0.34 17.18
N ALA A 113 -7.33 -0.16 16.04
CA ALA A 113 -8.41 -1.04 15.58
C ALA A 113 -7.91 -2.28 14.83
N MET A 114 -6.68 -2.28 14.32
CA MET A 114 -6.13 -3.40 13.54
C MET A 114 -6.05 -4.70 14.34
N LYS A 115 -5.97 -5.82 13.61
CA LYS A 115 -5.73 -7.16 14.18
C LYS A 115 -4.32 -7.29 14.73
N ASP A 116 -4.09 -8.25 15.62
CA ASP A 116 -2.74 -8.69 15.97
C ASP A 116 -2.05 -9.28 14.73
N GLY A 117 -0.82 -8.86 14.48
CA GLY A 117 -0.03 -9.27 13.34
C GLY A 117 -0.37 -8.55 12.03
N ALA A 118 -1.19 -7.48 12.07
CA ALA A 118 -1.47 -6.69 10.89
C ALA A 118 -0.20 -6.10 10.29
N ILE A 119 -0.08 -6.17 8.97
CA ILE A 119 1.07 -5.68 8.20
C ILE A 119 0.68 -4.36 7.52
N VAL A 120 1.54 -3.35 7.62
CA VAL A 120 1.29 -2.03 7.05
C VAL A 120 2.46 -1.64 6.14
N ALA A 121 2.15 -1.31 4.90
CA ALA A 121 3.11 -0.89 3.88
C ALA A 121 2.68 0.43 3.26
N ASN A 122 3.65 1.19 2.77
CA ASN A 122 3.42 2.37 1.95
C ASN A 122 4.04 2.16 0.56
N SER A 123 3.30 2.51 -0.47
CA SER A 123 3.77 2.63 -1.84
C SER A 123 3.39 3.98 -2.46
N GLY A 124 2.95 4.93 -1.62
CA GLY A 124 2.84 6.33 -1.99
C GLY A 124 4.21 7.01 -1.97
N HIS A 125 4.28 8.19 -2.58
CA HIS A 125 5.56 8.86 -2.84
C HIS A 125 6.34 9.26 -1.59
N PHE A 126 5.64 9.57 -0.50
CA PHE A 126 6.23 10.02 0.76
C PHE A 126 5.84 9.11 1.92
N ASN A 127 6.74 8.96 2.90
CA ASN A 127 6.51 8.18 4.11
C ASN A 127 5.50 8.80 5.10
N VAL A 128 4.87 9.92 4.74
CA VAL A 128 3.90 10.65 5.54
C VAL A 128 2.47 10.09 5.47
N GLU A 129 2.22 9.10 4.61
CA GLU A 129 0.89 8.46 4.52
C GLU A 129 0.55 7.65 5.78
N LEU A 130 1.56 7.13 6.47
CA LEU A 130 1.43 6.44 7.74
C LEU A 130 1.77 7.40 8.88
N ASP A 131 0.88 7.59 9.83
CA ASP A 131 1.13 8.38 11.05
C ASP A 131 1.98 7.57 12.03
N LEU A 132 3.27 7.41 11.68
CA LEU A 132 4.22 6.63 12.50
C LEU A 132 4.55 7.31 13.83
N GLU A 133 4.37 8.62 13.95
CA GLU A 133 4.54 9.35 15.20
C GLU A 133 3.48 8.92 16.21
N SER A 134 2.21 8.92 15.81
CA SER A 134 1.12 8.40 16.65
C SER A 134 1.31 6.91 16.97
N LEU A 135 1.72 6.10 16.00
CA LEU A 135 2.00 4.68 16.23
C LEU A 135 3.10 4.47 17.26
N ALA A 136 4.21 5.21 17.15
CA ALA A 136 5.31 5.14 18.11
C ALA A 136 4.90 5.63 19.51
N ALA A 137 4.09 6.69 19.59
CA ALA A 137 3.59 7.20 20.86
C ALA A 137 2.64 6.23 21.57
N MET A 138 1.89 5.41 20.83
CA MET A 138 0.97 4.41 21.38
C MET A 138 1.65 3.07 21.70
N ALA A 139 2.83 2.81 21.14
CA ALA A 139 3.52 1.55 21.26
C ALA A 139 4.14 1.39 22.64
N THR A 140 3.89 0.24 23.27
CA THR A 140 4.55 -0.17 24.52
C THR A 140 5.91 -0.84 24.30
N ALA A 141 6.15 -1.33 23.08
CA ALA A 141 7.43 -1.88 22.62
C ALA A 141 7.58 -1.67 21.11
N ARG A 142 8.84 -1.55 20.68
CA ARG A 142 9.24 -1.50 19.28
C ARG A 142 10.46 -2.39 19.09
N SER A 143 10.46 -3.23 18.05
CA SER A 143 11.57 -4.12 17.73
C SER A 143 11.77 -4.27 16.22
N HIS A 144 13.00 -4.51 15.82
CA HIS A 144 13.36 -4.91 14.46
C HIS A 144 13.24 -6.44 14.37
N VAL A 145 12.30 -6.92 13.55
CA VAL A 145 12.02 -8.37 13.45
C VAL A 145 12.91 -9.03 12.39
N ARG A 146 13.06 -8.38 11.27
CA ARG A 146 13.90 -8.81 10.15
C ARG A 146 14.11 -7.62 9.20
N ASP A 147 14.93 -7.79 8.19
CA ASP A 147 15.17 -6.75 7.19
C ASP A 147 13.84 -6.19 6.64
N PHE A 148 13.72 -4.88 6.65
CA PHE A 148 12.55 -4.11 6.23
C PHE A 148 11.27 -4.31 7.05
N VAL A 149 11.32 -4.98 8.22
CA VAL A 149 10.14 -5.24 9.07
C VAL A 149 10.40 -4.77 10.50
N GLU A 150 9.67 -3.75 10.92
CA GLU A 150 9.61 -3.28 12.30
C GLU A 150 8.28 -3.68 12.95
N GLU A 151 8.34 -4.11 14.19
CA GLU A 151 7.17 -4.46 15.00
C GLU A 151 6.92 -3.37 16.05
N PHE A 152 5.66 -2.95 16.14
CA PHE A 152 5.15 -2.07 17.19
C PHE A 152 4.08 -2.82 17.98
N VAL A 153 4.18 -2.81 19.31
CA VAL A 153 3.17 -3.43 20.18
C VAL A 153 2.22 -2.34 20.68
N VAL A 154 0.96 -2.39 20.26
CA VAL A 154 -0.08 -1.40 20.60
C VAL A 154 -1.26 -2.12 21.24
N GLY A 155 -1.55 -1.82 22.50
CA GLY A 155 -2.67 -2.45 23.22
C GLY A 155 -2.57 -3.99 23.28
N GLY A 156 -1.35 -4.52 23.34
CA GLY A 156 -1.06 -5.95 23.36
C GLY A 156 -1.11 -6.65 21.99
N LYS A 157 -1.33 -5.90 20.91
CA LYS A 157 -1.33 -6.39 19.52
C LYS A 157 -0.06 -5.94 18.80
N ARG A 158 0.44 -6.77 17.90
CA ARG A 158 1.61 -6.49 17.07
C ARG A 158 1.16 -5.86 15.76
N ILE A 159 1.76 -4.73 15.39
CA ILE A 159 1.61 -4.09 14.09
C ILE A 159 2.98 -4.11 13.41
N LEU A 160 3.05 -4.68 12.23
CA LEU A 160 4.28 -4.82 11.45
C LEU A 160 4.33 -3.72 10.39
N VAL A 161 5.31 -2.83 10.48
CA VAL A 161 5.52 -1.74 9.51
C VAL A 161 6.65 -2.12 8.57
N LEU A 162 6.37 -2.08 7.26
CA LEU A 162 7.35 -2.41 6.24
C LEU A 162 8.12 -1.18 5.78
N GLY A 163 9.44 -1.35 5.59
CA GLY A 163 10.32 -0.34 5.02
C GLY A 163 10.34 0.99 5.78
N GLU A 164 10.04 0.99 7.09
CA GLU A 164 9.95 2.21 7.90
C GLU A 164 8.91 3.22 7.33
N GLY A 165 7.86 2.73 6.66
CA GLY A 165 6.87 3.56 5.98
C GLY A 165 7.33 4.16 4.64
N ARG A 166 8.55 3.87 4.17
CA ARG A 166 9.04 4.30 2.85
C ARG A 166 8.40 3.47 1.73
N LEU A 167 8.60 3.88 0.48
CA LEU A 167 8.13 3.14 -0.70
C LEU A 167 8.66 1.70 -0.67
N ILE A 168 7.79 0.75 -0.40
CA ILE A 168 8.18 -0.64 -0.21
C ILE A 168 8.76 -1.28 -1.47
N ASN A 169 8.32 -0.86 -2.65
CA ASN A 169 8.82 -1.35 -3.94
C ASN A 169 10.28 -0.95 -4.22
N LEU A 170 10.77 0.13 -3.61
CA LEU A 170 12.16 0.56 -3.70
C LEU A 170 12.98 0.16 -2.48
N ALA A 171 12.33 0.01 -1.32
CA ALA A 171 13.03 -0.38 -0.09
C ALA A 171 13.37 -1.89 -0.09
N ALA A 172 12.44 -2.75 -0.50
CA ALA A 172 12.58 -4.21 -0.41
C ALA A 172 12.57 -4.95 -1.76
N ALA A 173 12.46 -4.23 -2.88
CA ALA A 173 12.51 -4.81 -4.23
C ALA A 173 13.30 -3.91 -5.19
N GLU A 174 13.43 -4.32 -6.45
CA GLU A 174 14.18 -3.59 -7.48
C GLU A 174 13.39 -2.44 -8.13
N GLY A 175 12.17 -2.16 -7.68
CA GLY A 175 11.29 -1.19 -8.31
C GLY A 175 10.62 -1.73 -9.57
N HIS A 176 10.42 -0.88 -10.58
CA HIS A 176 9.70 -1.26 -11.77
C HIS A 176 10.52 -2.09 -12.74
N PRO A 177 9.92 -3.05 -13.47
CA PRO A 177 10.58 -3.77 -14.54
C PRO A 177 11.09 -2.84 -15.65
N ALA A 178 12.22 -3.20 -16.28
CA ALA A 178 12.85 -2.42 -17.34
C ALA A 178 11.88 -2.12 -18.51
N SER A 179 11.01 -3.07 -18.87
CA SER A 179 10.02 -2.91 -19.94
C SER A 179 8.97 -1.83 -19.65
N VAL A 180 8.66 -1.58 -18.36
CA VAL A 180 7.78 -0.47 -17.93
C VAL A 180 8.55 0.84 -17.94
N MET A 181 9.79 0.84 -17.47
CA MET A 181 10.65 2.03 -17.43
C MET A 181 11.02 2.53 -18.81
N ASP A 182 11.14 1.64 -19.80
CA ASP A 182 11.38 1.99 -21.19
C ASP A 182 10.33 2.98 -21.73
N MET A 183 9.04 2.72 -21.44
CA MET A 183 7.96 3.63 -21.80
C MET A 183 8.05 4.99 -21.08
N SER A 184 8.45 4.99 -19.81
CA SER A 184 8.65 6.24 -19.04
C SER A 184 9.80 7.05 -19.62
N PHE A 185 10.91 6.41 -19.99
CA PHE A 185 12.07 7.07 -20.59
C PHE A 185 11.78 7.56 -22.01
N ALA A 186 11.05 6.80 -22.81
CA ALA A 186 10.64 7.25 -24.14
C ALA A 186 9.79 8.54 -24.12
N ASN A 187 9.05 8.80 -23.03
CA ASN A 187 8.32 10.06 -22.85
C ASN A 187 9.23 11.22 -22.40
N GLN A 188 10.45 10.94 -21.98
CA GLN A 188 11.41 11.96 -21.53
C GLN A 188 12.37 12.38 -22.65
N ALA A 189 12.60 11.51 -23.62
CA ALA A 189 13.47 11.74 -24.78
C ALA A 189 12.77 12.58 -25.86
#